data_e3f86d8e6695a7d839082067b32898f9
#
_entry.id   e3f86d8e6695a7d839082067b32898f9
#
_cell.length_a   1.000
_cell.length_b   1.000
_cell.length_c   1.000
_cell.angle_alpha   90.00
_cell.angle_beta   90.00
_cell.angle_gamma   90.00
#
_symmetry.space_group_name_H-M   'P 1'
#
loop_
_entity.id
_entity.type
_entity.pdbx_description
1 polymer ?
#
loop_
_entity_poly.entity_id
_entity_poly.type
_entity_poly.pdbx_seq_one_letter_code
_entity_poly.pdbx_strand_id
1 'polypeptide(L)'
;NPFSIINTATDRWQNRKRGWKALGLQSEVGRDARAFNIKEWMDDTGDVQVATQSDTSIFDPALCELLYTWFVPKPDKSQVHQRPQVLDPFAGGSVRGIVAAQMGLDYYGHELREEQVLANRQQYEDIGGEGICTWIPGDSAKTLIETYTEEFAADFMLTCPPYGDLEVYSDDPADISNMAAHDFDEAYADIMQKALAHMKKNTFVAVVVGDYRDKHGYLCNFVSKTIAACEVWGCRLFNEIILQNVVGTLALRVARQFETNRKIGKLHQNVLIFYNGDPKTMKDDGWHTMNLVQNRTLAEWL
;
A
#
# COMPACT_ATOMS: atom_id res chain seq x y z
N ASN A 1 14.58 -6.20 -14.34
CA ASN A 1 14.90 -4.79 -14.64
C ASN A 1 13.80 -3.89 -14.09
N PRO A 2 14.12 -2.72 -13.51
CA PRO A 2 13.15 -1.77 -13.01
C PRO A 2 12.46 -1.03 -14.16
N PHE A 3 11.39 -1.63 -14.67
CA PHE A 3 10.53 -0.99 -15.68
C PHE A 3 9.31 -0.36 -15.03
N SER A 4 8.76 0.65 -15.70
CA SER A 4 7.57 1.39 -15.21
C SER A 4 6.26 0.62 -15.33
N ILE A 5 6.24 -0.57 -15.92
CA ILE A 5 5.05 -1.43 -15.99
C ILE A 5 5.40 -2.79 -15.40
N ILE A 6 4.60 -3.21 -14.42
CA ILE A 6 4.68 -4.53 -13.79
C ILE A 6 3.40 -5.29 -14.10
N ASN A 7 3.53 -6.43 -14.75
CA ASN A 7 2.41 -7.32 -15.06
C ASN A 7 2.31 -8.43 -14.01
N THR A 8 1.31 -8.33 -13.14
CA THR A 8 1.10 -9.31 -12.07
C THR A 8 0.52 -10.65 -12.56
N ALA A 9 0.11 -10.75 -13.83
CA ALA A 9 -0.40 -11.98 -14.41
C ALA A 9 0.70 -12.96 -14.87
N THR A 10 1.97 -12.55 -14.83
CA THR A 10 3.07 -13.44 -15.26
C THR A 10 3.24 -14.61 -14.28
N ASP A 11 3.61 -15.77 -14.79
CA ASP A 11 3.83 -16.97 -13.97
C ASP A 11 4.88 -16.74 -12.87
N ARG A 12 5.90 -15.96 -13.18
CA ARG A 12 6.96 -15.60 -12.24
C ARG A 12 6.42 -14.82 -11.06
N TRP A 13 5.59 -13.79 -11.31
CA TRP A 13 4.94 -13.02 -10.26
C TRP A 13 4.02 -13.89 -9.40
N GLN A 14 3.19 -14.70 -10.06
CA GLN A 14 2.25 -15.58 -9.40
C GLN A 14 2.97 -16.66 -8.55
N ASN A 15 4.10 -17.18 -9.04
CA ASN A 15 4.93 -18.12 -8.27
C ASN A 15 5.50 -17.45 -7.01
N ARG A 16 6.00 -16.21 -7.15
CA ARG A 16 6.52 -15.47 -5.99
C ARG A 16 5.45 -15.19 -4.94
N LYS A 17 4.28 -14.75 -5.40
CA LYS A 17 3.10 -14.54 -4.53
C LYS A 17 2.68 -15.84 -3.82
N ARG A 18 2.71 -16.98 -4.50
CA ARG A 18 2.43 -18.30 -3.88
C ARG A 18 3.48 -18.66 -2.84
N GLY A 19 4.74 -18.36 -3.09
CA GLY A 19 5.80 -18.56 -2.09
C GLY A 19 5.54 -17.81 -0.79
N TRP A 20 5.16 -16.53 -0.89
CA TRP A 20 4.77 -15.73 0.27
C TRP A 20 3.54 -16.29 0.99
N LYS A 21 2.48 -16.67 0.26
CA LYS A 21 1.28 -17.29 0.84
C LYS A 21 1.58 -18.63 1.54
N ALA A 22 2.55 -19.39 1.06
CA ALA A 22 2.96 -20.65 1.68
C ALA A 22 3.61 -20.48 3.06
N LEU A 23 4.07 -19.27 3.41
CA LEU A 23 4.54 -18.94 4.77
C LEU A 23 3.39 -18.75 5.78
N GLY A 24 2.13 -18.83 5.34
CA GLY A 24 0.96 -18.64 6.20
C GLY A 24 0.37 -17.22 6.16
N LEU A 25 0.81 -16.36 5.25
CA LEU A 25 0.20 -15.02 5.08
C LEU A 25 -1.29 -15.12 4.75
N GLN A 26 -2.13 -14.63 5.65
CA GLN A 26 -3.59 -14.58 5.54
C GLN A 26 -4.04 -13.14 5.80
N SER A 27 -4.24 -12.37 4.76
CA SER A 27 -4.61 -10.96 4.88
C SER A 27 -6.11 -10.74 5.14
N GLU A 28 -6.90 -11.80 5.14
CA GLU A 28 -8.34 -11.77 5.40
C GLU A 28 -8.66 -11.83 6.91
N VAL A 29 -7.67 -12.24 7.72
CA VAL A 29 -7.83 -12.33 9.18
C VAL A 29 -8.00 -10.93 9.76
N GLY A 30 -9.02 -10.75 10.59
CA GLY A 30 -9.38 -9.45 11.20
C GLY A 30 -10.30 -8.57 10.34
N ARG A 31 -10.71 -9.04 9.14
CA ARG A 31 -11.70 -8.36 8.32
C ARG A 31 -13.05 -9.05 8.47
N ASP A 32 -14.04 -8.34 9.00
CA ASP A 32 -15.43 -8.79 8.95
C ASP A 32 -15.88 -8.92 7.49
N ALA A 33 -16.64 -9.98 7.19
CA ALA A 33 -17.28 -10.15 5.89
C ALA A 33 -18.22 -8.96 5.51
N ARG A 34 -18.51 -8.08 6.46
CA ARG A 34 -19.28 -6.84 6.29
C ARG A 34 -18.48 -5.67 5.68
N ALA A 35 -17.16 -5.71 5.65
CA ALA A 35 -16.32 -4.68 5.03
C ALA A 35 -16.55 -4.58 3.51
N PHE A 36 -17.23 -5.58 2.93
CA PHE A 36 -17.78 -5.53 1.59
C PHE A 36 -19.28 -5.29 1.66
N ASN A 37 -19.70 -4.03 1.62
CA ASN A 37 -21.00 -3.73 1.07
C ASN A 37 -20.97 -4.20 -0.38
N ILE A 38 -21.33 -5.48 -0.58
CA ILE A 38 -21.93 -5.91 -1.83
C ILE A 38 -23.21 -5.06 -1.89
N LYS A 39 -23.11 -3.87 -2.50
CA LYS A 39 -24.30 -3.21 -3.01
C LYS A 39 -24.88 -4.26 -3.92
N GLU A 40 -25.96 -4.90 -3.48
CA GLU A 40 -26.79 -5.72 -4.32
C GLU A 40 -27.17 -4.84 -5.51
N TRP A 41 -26.42 -4.99 -6.59
CA TRP A 41 -26.79 -4.40 -7.85
C TRP A 41 -27.93 -5.28 -8.36
N MET A 42 -29.15 -4.96 -7.97
CA MET A 42 -30.32 -5.34 -8.75
C MET A 42 -30.12 -4.70 -10.12
N ASP A 43 -29.87 -5.52 -11.12
CA ASP A 43 -30.02 -5.05 -12.49
C ASP A 43 -31.53 -4.89 -12.78
N ASP A 44 -31.85 -4.13 -13.82
CA ASP A 44 -33.26 -3.89 -14.24
C ASP A 44 -34.03 -5.17 -14.63
N THR A 45 -33.40 -6.34 -14.55
CA THR A 45 -33.99 -7.66 -14.84
C THR A 45 -34.32 -8.45 -13.58
N GLY A 46 -33.99 -7.97 -12.39
CA GLY A 46 -34.32 -8.58 -11.10
C GLY A 46 -33.46 -9.81 -10.72
N ASP A 47 -32.40 -10.12 -11.47
CA ASP A 47 -31.46 -11.19 -11.14
C ASP A 47 -30.42 -10.70 -10.17
N VAL A 48 -30.39 -11.31 -8.98
CA VAL A 48 -29.33 -11.13 -7.99
C VAL A 48 -28.08 -11.84 -8.50
N GLN A 49 -27.19 -11.12 -9.14
CA GLN A 49 -25.85 -11.64 -9.40
C GLN A 49 -25.04 -11.60 -8.10
N VAL A 50 -25.03 -12.73 -7.42
CA VAL A 50 -24.08 -12.99 -6.32
C VAL A 50 -22.68 -12.87 -6.91
N ALA A 51 -22.00 -11.75 -6.67
CA ALA A 51 -20.57 -11.68 -6.89
C ALA A 51 -19.93 -12.71 -5.95
N THR A 52 -19.59 -13.88 -6.52
CA THR A 52 -18.79 -14.87 -5.82
C THR A 52 -17.57 -14.16 -5.28
N GLN A 53 -17.41 -14.23 -3.94
CA GLN A 53 -16.27 -13.77 -3.14
C GLN A 53 -15.23 -12.99 -3.96
N SER A 54 -15.41 -11.68 -4.03
CA SER A 54 -14.30 -10.83 -4.46
C SER A 54 -13.24 -11.02 -3.40
N ASP A 55 -12.10 -11.59 -3.80
CA ASP A 55 -10.89 -11.52 -2.99
C ASP A 55 -10.78 -10.08 -2.48
N THR A 56 -11.00 -9.89 -1.18
CA THR A 56 -10.66 -8.64 -0.49
C THR A 56 -9.30 -8.25 -1.02
N SER A 57 -9.11 -7.00 -1.39
CA SER A 57 -7.87 -6.53 -2.00
C SER A 57 -6.70 -6.76 -1.04
N ILE A 58 -6.18 -7.99 -1.05
CA ILE A 58 -4.99 -8.39 -0.31
C ILE A 58 -3.84 -7.63 -0.91
N PHE A 59 -3.14 -6.83 -0.11
CA PHE A 59 -1.92 -6.20 -0.60
C PHE A 59 -0.96 -7.27 -1.12
N ASP A 60 -0.38 -7.05 -2.30
CA ASP A 60 0.43 -8.09 -2.95
C ASP A 60 1.81 -8.21 -2.26
N PRO A 61 2.13 -9.34 -1.62
CA PRO A 61 3.41 -9.50 -0.92
C PRO A 61 4.61 -9.45 -1.87
N ALA A 62 4.44 -9.85 -3.14
CA ALA A 62 5.50 -9.74 -4.12
C ALA A 62 5.80 -8.27 -4.48
N LEU A 63 4.77 -7.40 -4.45
CA LEU A 63 4.97 -5.97 -4.59
C LEU A 63 5.70 -5.36 -3.38
N CYS A 64 5.34 -5.78 -2.15
CA CYS A 64 6.07 -5.35 -0.96
C CYS A 64 7.57 -5.67 -1.07
N GLU A 65 7.88 -6.93 -1.35
CA GLU A 65 9.26 -7.40 -1.50
C GLU A 65 10.02 -6.61 -2.57
N LEU A 66 9.38 -6.36 -3.71
CA LEU A 66 9.98 -5.59 -4.80
C LEU A 66 10.29 -4.16 -4.38
N LEU A 67 9.32 -3.46 -3.76
CA LEU A 67 9.49 -2.08 -3.34
C LEU A 67 10.52 -1.93 -2.22
N TYR A 68 10.52 -2.85 -1.24
CA TYR A 68 11.54 -2.87 -0.19
C TYR A 68 12.93 -3.15 -0.77
N THR A 69 13.04 -4.06 -1.73
CA THR A 69 14.33 -4.35 -2.40
C THR A 69 14.86 -3.14 -3.16
N TRP A 70 13.98 -2.36 -3.81
CA TRP A 70 14.40 -1.26 -4.68
C TRP A 70 14.62 0.06 -3.95
N PHE A 71 13.85 0.33 -2.89
CA PHE A 71 13.73 1.66 -2.32
C PHE A 71 14.08 1.77 -0.82
N VAL A 72 14.35 0.67 -0.13
CA VAL A 72 14.88 0.72 1.23
C VAL A 72 16.41 0.83 1.18
N PRO A 73 17.03 1.81 1.87
CA PRO A 73 18.49 1.91 1.92
C PRO A 73 19.08 0.67 2.59
N LYS A 74 20.23 0.23 2.08
CA LYS A 74 20.95 -0.87 2.76
C LYS A 74 21.50 -0.36 4.08
N PRO A 75 21.45 -1.20 5.14
CA PRO A 75 22.07 -0.85 6.41
C PRO A 75 23.54 -0.50 6.19
N ASP A 76 23.99 0.59 6.79
CA ASP A 76 25.41 0.90 6.85
C ASP A 76 26.12 -0.20 7.64
N LYS A 77 27.11 -0.84 7.04
CA LYS A 77 27.88 -1.92 7.67
C LYS A 77 28.60 -1.48 8.94
N SER A 78 28.81 -0.18 9.14
CA SER A 78 29.35 0.40 10.37
C SER A 78 28.31 0.47 11.51
N GLN A 79 27.00 0.43 11.19
CA GLN A 79 25.90 0.45 12.15
C GLN A 79 25.26 -0.94 12.28
N VAL A 80 26.04 -1.88 12.80
CA VAL A 80 25.73 -3.32 12.85
C VAL A 80 24.40 -3.68 13.56
N HIS A 81 23.75 -2.71 14.23
CA HIS A 81 22.57 -2.97 15.06
C HIS A 81 21.32 -2.18 14.69
N GLN A 82 21.35 -1.35 13.65
CA GLN A 82 20.18 -0.54 13.29
C GLN A 82 19.55 -1.06 11.98
N ARG A 83 18.37 -1.71 12.10
CA ARG A 83 17.58 -2.11 10.94
C ARG A 83 16.91 -0.90 10.31
N PRO A 84 16.77 -0.85 8.98
CA PRO A 84 15.96 0.19 8.34
C PRO A 84 14.51 0.12 8.82
N GLN A 85 13.92 1.29 9.04
CA GLN A 85 12.57 1.47 9.56
C GLN A 85 11.60 1.81 8.42
N VAL A 86 10.47 1.09 8.38
CA VAL A 86 9.38 1.29 7.43
C VAL A 86 8.19 1.86 8.16
N LEU A 87 7.64 2.97 7.67
CA LEU A 87 6.42 3.60 8.19
C LEU A 87 5.24 3.32 7.25
N ASP A 88 4.06 3.06 7.82
CA ASP A 88 2.82 2.84 7.09
C ASP A 88 1.63 3.46 7.83
N PRO A 89 1.15 4.64 7.40
CA PRO A 89 0.05 5.34 8.07
C PRO A 89 -1.34 4.71 7.81
N PHE A 90 -1.46 3.75 6.88
CA PHE A 90 -2.70 3.05 6.55
C PHE A 90 -2.44 1.54 6.47
N ALA A 91 -2.05 0.95 7.61
CA ALA A 91 -1.49 -0.40 7.65
C ALA A 91 -2.45 -1.51 7.17
N GLY A 92 -3.73 -1.42 7.49
CA GLY A 92 -4.68 -2.47 7.13
C GLY A 92 -4.20 -3.85 7.62
N GLY A 93 -4.18 -4.84 6.73
CA GLY A 93 -3.74 -6.21 7.04
C GLY A 93 -2.21 -6.34 7.24
N SER A 94 -1.79 -7.52 7.68
CA SER A 94 -0.42 -7.83 8.15
C SER A 94 0.66 -7.88 7.05
N VAL A 95 0.28 -7.96 5.77
CA VAL A 95 1.20 -8.32 4.67
C VAL A 95 2.43 -7.43 4.61
N ARG A 96 2.24 -6.09 4.61
CA ARG A 96 3.37 -5.15 4.48
C ARG A 96 4.35 -5.27 5.63
N GLY A 97 3.83 -5.44 6.86
CA GLY A 97 4.66 -5.65 8.05
C GLY A 97 5.42 -6.98 8.03
N ILE A 98 4.73 -8.08 7.76
CA ILE A 98 5.37 -9.41 7.76
C ILE A 98 6.43 -9.52 6.67
N VAL A 99 6.16 -9.00 5.46
CA VAL A 99 7.18 -8.98 4.40
C VAL A 99 8.38 -8.12 4.82
N ALA A 100 8.16 -6.97 5.45
CA ALA A 100 9.26 -6.13 5.98
C ALA A 100 10.09 -6.92 7.00
N ALA A 101 9.46 -7.56 7.99
CA ALA A 101 10.16 -8.34 9.02
C ALA A 101 10.95 -9.52 8.44
N GLN A 102 10.38 -10.24 7.47
CA GLN A 102 11.07 -11.33 6.78
C GLN A 102 12.29 -10.85 5.97
N MET A 103 12.31 -9.57 5.59
CA MET A 103 13.43 -8.95 4.91
C MET A 103 14.40 -8.22 5.87
N GLY A 104 14.24 -8.39 7.19
CA GLY A 104 15.08 -7.78 8.21
C GLY A 104 14.86 -6.28 8.43
N LEU A 105 13.66 -5.78 8.11
CA LEU A 105 13.26 -4.38 8.30
C LEU A 105 12.35 -4.27 9.53
N ASP A 106 12.45 -3.17 10.26
CA ASP A 106 11.51 -2.85 11.33
C ASP A 106 10.32 -2.08 10.75
N TYR A 107 9.11 -2.52 11.06
CA TYR A 107 7.87 -1.98 10.51
C TYR A 107 7.01 -1.32 11.59
N TYR A 108 6.49 -0.13 11.27
CA TYR A 108 5.60 0.65 12.11
C TYR A 108 4.35 1.00 11.32
N GLY A 109 3.25 0.33 11.62
CA GLY A 109 1.98 0.49 10.91
C GLY A 109 0.89 1.05 11.83
N HIS A 110 0.15 2.06 11.35
CA HIS A 110 -1.01 2.61 12.03
C HIS A 110 -2.29 2.03 11.43
N GLU A 111 -3.15 1.50 12.27
CA GLU A 111 -4.41 0.88 11.88
C GLU A 111 -5.52 1.31 12.84
N LEU A 112 -6.61 1.82 12.28
CA LEU A 112 -7.73 2.35 13.06
C LEU A 112 -8.41 1.27 13.91
N ARG A 113 -8.60 0.06 13.34
CA ARG A 113 -9.35 -1.01 13.95
C ARG A 113 -8.48 -1.90 14.82
N GLU A 114 -8.79 -1.92 16.12
CA GLU A 114 -8.03 -2.71 17.10
C GLU A 114 -8.06 -4.21 16.81
N GLU A 115 -9.19 -4.75 16.34
CA GLU A 115 -9.32 -6.15 15.97
C GLU A 115 -8.39 -6.53 14.80
N GLN A 116 -8.16 -5.61 13.85
CA GLN A 116 -7.20 -5.84 12.78
C GLN A 116 -5.76 -5.81 13.30
N VAL A 117 -5.46 -4.91 14.23
CA VAL A 117 -4.15 -4.85 14.90
C VAL A 117 -3.85 -6.16 15.64
N LEU A 118 -4.82 -6.68 16.39
CA LEU A 118 -4.68 -7.96 17.12
C LEU A 118 -4.45 -9.12 16.14
N ALA A 119 -5.20 -9.18 15.04
CA ALA A 119 -5.03 -10.20 14.01
C ALA A 119 -3.65 -10.11 13.33
N ASN A 120 -3.16 -8.90 13.06
CA ASN A 120 -1.84 -8.68 12.47
C ASN A 120 -0.72 -9.14 13.41
N ARG A 121 -0.81 -8.82 14.69
CA ARG A 121 0.14 -9.26 15.72
C ARG A 121 0.17 -10.78 15.83
N GLN A 122 -0.99 -11.43 15.85
CA GLN A 122 -1.08 -12.89 15.91
C GLN A 122 -0.40 -13.53 14.69
N GLN A 123 -0.66 -13.03 13.48
CA GLN A 123 0.01 -13.55 12.29
C GLN A 123 1.53 -13.36 12.33
N TYR A 124 1.99 -12.22 12.85
CA TYR A 124 3.42 -12.00 13.00
C TYR A 124 4.05 -12.96 14.04
N GLU A 125 3.37 -13.25 15.13
CA GLU A 125 3.80 -14.26 16.11
C GLU A 125 3.90 -15.64 15.47
N ASP A 126 2.93 -16.01 14.61
CA ASP A 126 2.87 -17.32 13.96
C ASP A 126 3.95 -17.50 12.87
N ILE A 127 4.26 -16.43 12.13
CA ILE A 127 5.17 -16.47 10.97
C ILE A 127 6.59 -16.05 11.35
N GLY A 128 6.72 -15.04 12.22
CA GLY A 128 8.00 -14.48 12.65
C GLY A 128 8.66 -13.58 11.60
N GLY A 129 9.94 -13.30 11.83
CA GLY A 129 10.80 -12.49 10.97
C GLY A 129 12.03 -12.03 11.73
N GLU A 130 13.05 -11.52 11.02
CA GLU A 130 14.25 -10.94 11.64
C GLU A 130 13.99 -9.52 12.15
N GLY A 131 13.14 -8.76 11.44
CA GLY A 131 12.71 -7.41 11.82
C GLY A 131 11.55 -7.43 12.80
N ILE A 132 11.27 -6.30 13.41
CA ILE A 132 10.20 -6.11 14.39
C ILE A 132 8.99 -5.48 13.69
N CYS A 133 7.79 -6.04 13.93
CA CYS A 133 6.54 -5.43 13.49
C CYS A 133 5.81 -4.80 14.66
N THR A 134 5.51 -3.51 14.56
CA THR A 134 4.72 -2.76 15.52
C THR A 134 3.47 -2.22 14.84
N TRP A 135 2.29 -2.70 15.23
CA TRP A 135 1.02 -2.10 14.83
C TRP A 135 0.46 -1.27 15.96
N ILE A 136 0.17 -0.01 15.65
CA ILE A 136 -0.33 1.02 16.56
C ILE A 136 -1.83 1.17 16.28
N PRO A 137 -2.72 0.83 17.26
CA PRO A 137 -4.15 0.97 17.07
C PRO A 137 -4.58 2.44 17.22
N GLY A 138 -5.53 2.86 16.39
CA GLY A 138 -6.19 4.16 16.50
C GLY A 138 -6.09 5.02 15.24
N ASP A 139 -6.67 6.20 15.34
CA ASP A 139 -6.69 7.20 14.29
C ASP A 139 -5.27 7.68 13.96
N SER A 140 -4.83 7.43 12.72
CA SER A 140 -3.49 7.79 12.27
C SER A 140 -3.19 9.28 12.38
N ALA A 141 -4.22 10.13 12.25
CA ALA A 141 -4.06 11.58 12.43
C ALA A 141 -3.61 11.96 13.86
N LYS A 142 -3.88 11.12 14.84
CA LYS A 142 -3.48 11.30 16.25
C LYS A 142 -2.25 10.48 16.59
N THR A 143 -2.29 9.18 16.26
CA THR A 143 -1.25 8.24 16.68
C THR A 143 0.11 8.54 16.05
N LEU A 144 0.17 9.13 14.85
CA LEU A 144 1.42 9.61 14.26
C LEU A 144 2.12 10.70 15.10
N ILE A 145 1.36 11.51 15.82
CA ILE A 145 1.91 12.55 16.69
C ILE A 145 2.25 12.00 18.07
N GLU A 146 1.37 11.15 18.61
CA GLU A 146 1.43 10.70 20.00
C GLU A 146 2.44 9.58 20.24
N THR A 147 2.72 8.76 19.22
CA THR A 147 3.55 7.55 19.36
C THR A 147 5.04 7.85 19.26
N TYR A 148 5.43 8.79 18.41
CA TYR A 148 6.84 9.00 18.08
C TYR A 148 7.43 10.19 18.82
N THR A 149 8.70 10.02 19.24
CA THR A 149 9.54 11.12 19.69
C THR A 149 10.10 11.90 18.49
N GLU A 150 10.66 13.09 18.75
CA GLU A 150 11.35 13.88 17.70
C GLU A 150 12.52 13.16 17.05
N GLU A 151 13.06 12.12 17.69
CA GLU A 151 14.19 11.34 17.20
C GLU A 151 13.77 10.23 16.20
N PHE A 152 12.49 9.86 16.17
CA PHE A 152 12.00 8.83 15.25
C PHE A 152 11.96 9.37 13.82
N ALA A 153 12.68 8.69 12.92
CA ALA A 153 12.63 9.00 11.50
C ALA A 153 12.78 7.71 10.67
N ALA A 154 11.80 7.44 9.84
CA ALA A 154 11.75 6.24 9.01
C ALA A 154 12.63 6.35 7.76
N ASP A 155 13.15 5.20 7.32
CA ASP A 155 14.00 5.07 6.13
C ASP A 155 13.19 4.87 4.85
N PHE A 156 11.95 4.41 4.97
CA PHE A 156 11.05 4.18 3.85
C PHE A 156 9.59 4.27 4.31
N MET A 157 8.71 4.73 3.45
CA MET A 157 7.28 4.63 3.65
C MET A 157 6.65 3.81 2.53
N LEU A 158 5.85 2.81 2.89
CA LEU A 158 5.02 2.06 1.94
C LEU A 158 3.60 2.02 2.47
N THR A 159 2.68 2.61 1.73
CA THR A 159 1.29 2.69 2.16
C THR A 159 0.29 2.52 1.01
N CYS A 160 -0.92 2.10 1.36
CA CYS A 160 -2.06 1.98 0.46
C CYS A 160 -3.30 2.51 1.18
N PRO A 161 -3.65 3.79 0.98
CA PRO A 161 -4.78 4.41 1.66
C PRO A 161 -6.12 3.87 1.13
N PRO A 162 -7.23 4.05 1.87
CA PRO A 162 -8.57 3.77 1.38
C PRO A 162 -8.90 4.64 0.16
N TYR A 163 -9.79 4.16 -0.72
CA TYR A 163 -10.19 4.85 -1.95
C TYR A 163 -11.57 5.51 -1.75
N GLY A 164 -11.61 6.56 -0.94
CA GLY A 164 -12.85 7.26 -0.62
C GLY A 164 -13.91 6.31 -0.05
N ASP A 165 -15.14 6.41 -0.57
CA ASP A 165 -16.31 5.63 -0.16
C ASP A 165 -16.48 4.28 -0.90
N LEU A 166 -15.44 3.81 -1.62
CA LEU A 166 -15.51 2.52 -2.32
C LEU A 166 -15.63 1.34 -1.37
N GLU A 167 -14.93 1.41 -0.26
CA GLU A 167 -14.89 0.38 0.78
C GLU A 167 -15.07 1.08 2.13
N VAL A 168 -16.09 0.68 2.88
CA VAL A 168 -16.30 1.15 4.25
C VAL A 168 -15.70 0.11 5.18
N TYR A 169 -14.71 0.50 5.98
CA TYR A 169 -13.96 -0.43 6.82
C TYR A 169 -14.51 -0.57 8.24
N SER A 170 -15.14 0.48 8.77
CA SER A 170 -15.75 0.48 10.10
C SER A 170 -16.88 1.53 10.22
N ASP A 171 -17.62 1.50 11.33
CA ASP A 171 -18.58 2.55 11.68
C ASP A 171 -17.94 3.66 12.52
N ASP A 172 -16.62 3.65 12.70
CA ASP A 172 -15.90 4.66 13.47
C ASP A 172 -15.92 6.01 12.74
N PRO A 173 -16.29 7.11 13.40
CA PRO A 173 -16.24 8.45 12.80
C PRO A 173 -14.85 8.89 12.31
N ALA A 174 -13.77 8.30 12.84
CA ALA A 174 -12.41 8.52 12.40
C ALA A 174 -12.02 7.73 11.13
N ASP A 175 -12.89 6.80 10.68
CA ASP A 175 -12.68 6.10 9.42
C ASP A 175 -12.94 7.06 8.26
N ILE A 176 -11.85 7.48 7.62
CA ILE A 176 -11.92 8.44 6.53
C ILE A 176 -12.74 7.93 5.34
N SER A 177 -12.94 6.62 5.20
CA SER A 177 -13.79 6.04 4.15
C SER A 177 -15.28 6.34 4.32
N ASN A 178 -15.71 6.77 5.52
CA ASN A 178 -17.08 7.20 5.82
C ASN A 178 -17.32 8.69 5.53
N MET A 179 -16.26 9.44 5.26
CA MET A 179 -16.34 10.90 5.13
C MET A 179 -16.88 11.33 3.77
N ALA A 180 -17.46 12.53 3.72
CA ALA A 180 -17.77 13.17 2.45
C ALA A 180 -16.47 13.42 1.66
N ALA A 181 -16.55 13.50 0.33
CA ALA A 181 -15.37 13.56 -0.52
C ALA A 181 -14.39 14.71 -0.18
N HIS A 182 -14.91 15.87 0.23
CA HIS A 182 -14.07 17.00 0.65
C HIS A 182 -13.35 16.71 1.96
N ASP A 183 -14.08 16.21 2.95
CA ASP A 183 -13.54 15.92 4.28
C ASP A 183 -12.53 14.75 4.21
N PHE A 184 -12.79 13.77 3.33
CA PHE A 184 -11.84 12.71 3.01
C PHE A 184 -10.51 13.27 2.48
N ASP A 185 -10.56 14.19 1.51
CA ASP A 185 -9.37 14.77 0.91
C ASP A 185 -8.53 15.52 1.95
N GLU A 186 -9.18 16.27 2.85
CA GLU A 186 -8.49 17.00 3.92
C GLU A 186 -7.89 16.05 4.96
N ALA A 187 -8.65 15.07 5.44
CA ALA A 187 -8.18 14.09 6.41
C ALA A 187 -7.03 13.24 5.85
N TYR A 188 -7.14 12.82 4.59
CA TYR A 188 -6.07 12.10 3.90
C TYR A 188 -4.79 12.93 3.80
N ALA A 189 -4.90 14.19 3.37
CA ALA A 189 -3.76 15.09 3.26
C ALA A 189 -3.10 15.35 4.62
N ASP A 190 -3.88 15.51 5.71
CA ASP A 190 -3.39 15.70 7.07
C ASP A 190 -2.60 14.47 7.56
N ILE A 191 -3.12 13.25 7.36
CA ILE A 191 -2.42 12.02 7.73
C ILE A 191 -1.11 11.88 6.94
N MET A 192 -1.15 12.11 5.61
CA MET A 192 0.05 12.04 4.78
C MET A 192 1.10 13.06 5.21
N GLN A 193 0.70 14.28 5.54
CA GLN A 193 1.57 15.31 6.08
C GLN A 193 2.29 14.85 7.33
N LYS A 194 1.53 14.34 8.30
CA LYS A 194 2.08 13.87 9.58
C LYS A 194 3.03 12.71 9.39
N ALA A 195 2.68 11.76 8.52
CA ALA A 195 3.57 10.64 8.19
C ALA A 195 4.87 11.11 7.51
N LEU A 196 4.80 12.05 6.58
CA LEU A 196 5.96 12.58 5.88
C LEU A 196 6.90 13.37 6.80
N ALA A 197 6.37 13.97 7.89
CA ALA A 197 7.19 14.65 8.90
C ALA A 197 8.14 13.67 9.63
N HIS A 198 7.80 12.39 9.68
CA HIS A 198 8.60 11.32 10.27
C HIS A 198 9.54 10.62 9.27
N MET A 199 9.74 11.17 8.09
CA MET A 199 10.66 10.58 7.11
C MET A 199 12.04 11.23 7.19
N LYS A 200 13.10 10.41 7.13
CA LYS A 200 14.46 10.91 6.95
C LYS A 200 14.58 11.67 5.63
N LYS A 201 15.55 12.57 5.57
CA LYS A 201 15.95 13.16 4.27
C LYS A 201 16.64 12.12 3.40
N ASN A 202 16.57 12.32 2.09
CA ASN A 202 17.18 11.45 1.09
C ASN A 202 16.62 10.02 1.11
N THR A 203 15.32 9.89 1.39
CA THR A 203 14.61 8.60 1.42
C THR A 203 13.44 8.57 0.45
N PHE A 204 12.93 7.38 0.18
CA PHE A 204 11.80 7.17 -0.71
C PHE A 204 10.49 6.95 0.04
N VAL A 205 9.42 7.30 -0.63
CA VAL A 205 8.04 7.04 -0.21
C VAL A 205 7.30 6.37 -1.37
N ALA A 206 6.66 5.26 -1.12
CA ALA A 206 5.83 4.56 -2.09
C ALA A 206 4.36 4.57 -1.64
N VAL A 207 3.48 5.08 -2.51
CA VAL A 207 2.03 5.09 -2.27
C VAL A 207 1.33 4.32 -3.38
N VAL A 208 0.62 3.26 -3.02
CA VAL A 208 -0.16 2.46 -3.97
C VAL A 208 -1.57 3.01 -4.00
N VAL A 209 -1.96 3.58 -5.13
CA VAL A 209 -3.26 4.23 -5.32
C VAL A 209 -3.87 3.89 -6.67
N GLY A 210 -5.15 4.13 -6.79
CA GLY A 210 -5.86 4.04 -8.04
C GLY A 210 -6.99 5.04 -8.10
N ASP A 211 -7.24 5.62 -9.27
CA ASP A 211 -8.45 6.42 -9.43
C ASP A 211 -9.69 5.56 -9.35
N TYR A 212 -10.69 6.08 -8.69
CA TYR A 212 -12.03 5.52 -8.58
C TYR A 212 -13.07 6.55 -9.08
N ARG A 213 -14.32 6.12 -9.16
CA ARG A 213 -15.40 7.00 -9.65
C ARG A 213 -16.34 7.33 -8.51
N ASP A 214 -16.80 8.58 -8.52
CA ASP A 214 -17.86 9.04 -7.64
C ASP A 214 -19.24 8.43 -8.04
N LYS A 215 -20.28 8.73 -7.24
CA LYS A 215 -21.66 8.31 -7.49
C LYS A 215 -22.24 8.83 -8.82
N HIS A 216 -21.66 9.86 -9.41
CA HIS A 216 -22.06 10.42 -10.71
C HIS A 216 -21.28 9.79 -11.87
N GLY A 217 -20.27 8.96 -11.59
CA GLY A 217 -19.46 8.24 -12.57
C GLY A 217 -18.22 8.98 -13.05
N TYR A 218 -17.87 10.12 -12.47
CA TYR A 218 -16.64 10.85 -12.78
C TYR A 218 -15.45 10.32 -11.96
N LEU A 219 -14.25 10.40 -12.51
CA LEU A 219 -13.02 10.07 -11.78
C LEU A 219 -12.76 11.10 -10.68
N CYS A 220 -12.37 10.60 -9.49
CA CYS A 220 -12.10 11.43 -8.32
C CYS A 220 -10.70 12.06 -8.33
N ASN A 221 -9.86 11.75 -9.33
CA ASN A 221 -8.48 12.21 -9.48
C ASN A 221 -7.59 11.93 -8.26
N PHE A 222 -7.79 10.78 -7.62
CA PHE A 222 -7.12 10.44 -6.36
C PHE A 222 -5.60 10.31 -6.54
N VAL A 223 -5.14 9.85 -7.71
CA VAL A 223 -3.71 9.84 -8.06
C VAL A 223 -3.13 11.25 -7.99
N SER A 224 -3.77 12.24 -8.64
CA SER A 224 -3.30 13.64 -8.62
C SER A 224 -3.37 14.27 -7.23
N LYS A 225 -4.40 13.95 -6.44
CA LYS A 225 -4.54 14.42 -5.06
C LYS A 225 -3.43 13.87 -4.17
N THR A 226 -3.05 12.59 -4.33
CA THR A 226 -1.92 11.98 -3.64
C THR A 226 -0.60 12.67 -3.98
N ILE A 227 -0.38 12.97 -5.27
CA ILE A 227 0.82 13.71 -5.70
C ILE A 227 0.87 15.08 -5.00
N ALA A 228 -0.23 15.84 -5.05
CA ALA A 228 -0.31 17.15 -4.43
C ALA A 228 -0.08 17.09 -2.90
N ALA A 229 -0.67 16.12 -2.20
CA ALA A 229 -0.50 15.93 -0.76
C ALA A 229 0.96 15.67 -0.36
N CYS A 230 1.72 14.92 -1.17
CA CYS A 230 3.13 14.65 -0.91
C CYS A 230 4.03 15.85 -1.27
N GLU A 231 3.77 16.53 -2.39
CA GLU A 231 4.63 17.60 -2.88
C GLU A 231 4.60 18.86 -2.02
N VAL A 232 3.48 19.18 -1.38
CA VAL A 232 3.37 20.26 -0.40
C VAL A 232 4.42 20.14 0.73
N TRP A 233 4.82 18.92 1.06
CA TRP A 233 5.81 18.61 2.11
C TRP A 233 7.22 18.36 1.56
N GLY A 234 7.46 18.71 0.30
CA GLY A 234 8.75 18.62 -0.34
C GLY A 234 9.15 17.19 -0.78
N CYS A 235 8.22 16.24 -0.68
CA CYS A 235 8.42 14.88 -1.15
C CYS A 235 7.93 14.80 -2.61
N ARG A 236 8.85 14.95 -3.56
CA ARG A 236 8.51 15.11 -4.98
C ARG A 236 8.33 13.79 -5.70
N LEU A 237 7.34 13.73 -6.61
CA LEU A 237 7.16 12.55 -7.46
C LEU A 237 8.42 12.30 -8.28
N PHE A 238 8.99 11.10 -8.13
CA PHE A 238 10.26 10.70 -8.74
C PHE A 238 10.09 9.62 -9.81
N ASN A 239 9.26 8.61 -9.52
CA ASN A 239 8.90 7.57 -10.48
C ASN A 239 7.41 7.22 -10.35
N GLU A 240 6.86 6.66 -11.41
CA GLU A 240 5.55 6.03 -11.40
C GLU A 240 5.67 4.62 -11.97
N ILE A 241 5.02 3.67 -11.29
CA ILE A 241 4.92 2.29 -11.74
C ILE A 241 3.44 1.96 -11.97
N ILE A 242 3.13 1.45 -13.14
CA ILE A 242 1.82 0.91 -13.47
C ILE A 242 1.80 -0.57 -13.07
N LEU A 243 1.04 -0.87 -12.02
CA LEU A 243 0.80 -2.23 -11.57
C LEU A 243 -0.39 -2.80 -12.33
N GLN A 244 -0.13 -3.57 -13.38
CA GLN A 244 -1.18 -4.19 -14.17
C GLN A 244 -1.73 -5.42 -13.45
N ASN A 245 -3.03 -5.36 -13.13
CA ASN A 245 -3.73 -6.45 -12.47
C ASN A 245 -4.14 -7.55 -13.45
N VAL A 246 -4.47 -8.73 -12.90
CA VAL A 246 -5.07 -9.81 -13.69
C VAL A 246 -6.47 -9.38 -14.15
N VAL A 247 -6.82 -9.66 -15.39
CA VAL A 247 -8.11 -9.27 -15.99
C VAL A 247 -9.29 -9.86 -15.20
N GLY A 248 -9.18 -11.13 -14.77
CA GLY A 248 -10.21 -11.81 -13.99
C GLY A 248 -11.61 -11.70 -14.61
N THR A 249 -12.60 -11.43 -13.78
CA THR A 249 -14.00 -11.25 -14.20
C THR A 249 -14.31 -9.87 -14.78
N LEU A 250 -13.35 -8.95 -14.81
CA LEU A 250 -13.52 -7.60 -15.33
C LEU A 250 -13.97 -7.61 -16.80
N ALA A 251 -13.46 -8.55 -17.61
CA ALA A 251 -13.82 -8.67 -19.01
C ALA A 251 -15.33 -8.87 -19.24
N LEU A 252 -16.01 -9.59 -18.34
CA LEU A 252 -17.45 -9.86 -18.45
C LEU A 252 -18.30 -8.60 -18.16
N ARG A 253 -17.81 -7.70 -17.32
CA ARG A 253 -18.52 -6.48 -16.90
C ARG A 253 -18.24 -5.29 -17.82
N VAL A 254 -17.03 -5.21 -18.38
CA VAL A 254 -16.57 -4.05 -19.14
C VAL A 254 -17.37 -3.84 -20.41
N ALA A 255 -17.70 -4.90 -21.16
CA ALA A 255 -18.45 -4.79 -22.41
C ALA A 255 -19.80 -4.08 -22.21
N ARG A 256 -20.60 -4.54 -21.24
CA ARG A 256 -21.91 -3.94 -20.90
C ARG A 256 -21.77 -2.49 -20.41
N GLN A 257 -20.80 -2.23 -19.52
CA GLN A 257 -20.57 -0.87 -19.02
C GLN A 257 -20.15 0.09 -20.13
N PHE A 258 -19.31 -0.38 -21.07
CA PHE A 258 -18.91 0.44 -22.19
C PHE A 258 -20.05 0.71 -23.18
N GLU A 259 -20.88 -0.26 -23.46
CA GLU A 259 -22.06 -0.09 -24.31
C GLU A 259 -23.06 0.91 -23.71
N THR A 260 -23.32 0.80 -22.41
CA THR A 260 -24.33 1.63 -21.73
C THR A 260 -23.87 3.07 -21.50
N ASN A 261 -22.64 3.28 -21.03
CA ASN A 261 -22.21 4.60 -20.55
C ASN A 261 -20.75 4.94 -20.87
N ARG A 262 -20.13 4.19 -21.79
CA ARG A 262 -18.74 4.40 -22.26
C ARG A 262 -17.67 4.34 -21.17
N LYS A 263 -17.94 3.66 -20.05
CA LYS A 263 -16.96 3.48 -18.99
C LYS A 263 -15.94 2.41 -19.40
N ILE A 264 -14.66 2.79 -19.38
CA ILE A 264 -13.54 1.89 -19.61
C ILE A 264 -13.21 1.17 -18.31
N GLY A 265 -12.97 -0.14 -18.36
CA GLY A 265 -12.52 -0.93 -17.21
C GLY A 265 -11.08 -0.59 -16.83
N LYS A 266 -10.84 -0.23 -15.58
CA LYS A 266 -9.48 0.04 -15.08
C LYS A 266 -8.80 -1.27 -14.71
N LEU A 267 -7.66 -1.55 -15.33
CA LEU A 267 -6.89 -2.81 -15.17
C LEU A 267 -5.55 -2.58 -14.45
N HIS A 268 -5.38 -1.46 -13.79
CA HIS A 268 -4.12 -1.14 -13.13
C HIS A 268 -4.32 -0.29 -11.88
N GLN A 269 -3.32 -0.34 -11.02
CA GLN A 269 -3.08 0.63 -9.96
C GLN A 269 -1.80 1.40 -10.28
N ASN A 270 -1.64 2.57 -9.66
CA ASN A 270 -0.44 3.39 -9.76
C ASN A 270 0.36 3.18 -8.47
N VAL A 271 1.64 2.88 -8.60
CA VAL A 271 2.59 2.94 -7.49
C VAL A 271 3.40 4.20 -7.68
N LEU A 272 3.08 5.20 -6.89
CA LEU A 272 3.73 6.51 -6.93
C LEU A 272 4.96 6.46 -6.03
N ILE A 273 6.13 6.73 -6.59
CA ILE A 273 7.39 6.75 -5.87
C ILE A 273 7.85 8.19 -5.75
N PHE A 274 7.88 8.68 -4.53
CA PHE A 274 8.38 10.01 -4.21
C PHE A 274 9.78 9.93 -3.61
N TYR A 275 10.54 11.01 -3.76
CA TYR A 275 11.85 11.16 -3.15
C TYR A 275 11.90 12.43 -2.30
N ASN A 276 12.36 12.28 -1.05
CA ASN A 276 12.50 13.36 -0.08
C ASN A 276 13.95 13.86 -0.03
N GLY A 277 14.47 14.35 -1.14
CA GLY A 277 15.84 14.80 -1.23
C GLY A 277 16.21 15.42 -2.58
N ASP A 278 17.49 15.66 -2.81
CA ASP A 278 18.03 16.08 -4.11
C ASP A 278 18.52 14.85 -4.89
N PRO A 279 17.90 14.49 -6.04
CA PRO A 279 18.36 13.37 -6.85
C PRO A 279 19.82 13.45 -7.30
N LYS A 280 20.42 14.63 -7.32
CA LYS A 280 21.82 14.82 -7.72
C LYS A 280 22.80 14.31 -6.66
N THR A 281 22.39 14.34 -5.38
CA THR A 281 23.22 13.83 -4.27
C THR A 281 23.01 12.35 -3.99
N MET A 282 22.01 11.73 -4.63
CA MET A 282 21.65 10.32 -4.40
C MET A 282 22.85 9.37 -4.54
N LYS A 283 23.81 9.72 -5.37
CA LYS A 283 25.04 8.96 -5.53
C LYS A 283 25.89 8.94 -4.27
N ASP A 284 25.92 10.02 -3.56
CA ASP A 284 26.77 10.21 -2.38
C ASP A 284 26.06 9.65 -1.12
N ASP A 285 24.75 9.48 -1.19
CA ASP A 285 23.90 9.01 -0.09
C ASP A 285 23.85 7.47 0.05
N GLY A 286 24.78 6.75 -0.54
CA GLY A 286 24.91 5.27 -0.41
C GLY A 286 23.99 4.45 -1.31
N TRP A 287 23.19 5.06 -2.16
CA TRP A 287 22.30 4.37 -3.11
C TRP A 287 23.03 3.65 -4.25
N HIS A 288 24.36 3.90 -4.40
CA HIS A 288 25.19 3.27 -5.44
C HIS A 288 25.39 1.77 -5.32
N THR A 289 25.22 1.23 -4.15
CA THR A 289 25.62 -0.14 -3.86
C THR A 289 24.50 -1.16 -4.12
N MET A 290 23.45 -0.80 -4.85
CA MET A 290 22.58 -1.80 -5.46
C MET A 290 23.36 -2.57 -6.53
N ASN A 291 24.17 -3.53 -6.11
CA ASN A 291 24.66 -4.57 -6.97
C ASN A 291 23.48 -5.46 -7.36
N LEU A 292 22.77 -5.07 -8.42
CA LEU A 292 21.64 -5.81 -9.00
C LEU A 292 22.00 -7.27 -9.29
N VAL A 293 23.29 -7.55 -9.42
CA VAL A 293 23.85 -8.87 -9.76
C VAL A 293 24.07 -9.77 -8.53
N GLN A 294 24.23 -9.19 -7.34
CA GLN A 294 24.56 -9.98 -6.13
C GLN A 294 23.35 -10.32 -5.23
N ASN A 295 22.21 -9.70 -5.44
CA ASN A 295 20.98 -10.08 -4.75
C ASN A 295 20.36 -11.25 -5.49
N ARG A 296 20.46 -12.46 -4.92
CA ARG A 296 19.75 -13.66 -5.44
C ARG A 296 18.26 -13.38 -5.67
N THR A 297 17.64 -12.56 -4.83
CA THR A 297 16.26 -12.10 -4.98
C THR A 297 16.01 -11.32 -6.26
N LEU A 298 16.92 -10.43 -6.69
CA LEU A 298 16.76 -9.69 -7.94
C LEU A 298 17.02 -10.57 -9.16
N ALA A 299 17.98 -11.50 -9.09
CA ALA A 299 18.21 -12.50 -10.13
C ALA A 299 16.99 -13.43 -10.29
N GLU A 300 16.22 -13.65 -9.23
CA GLU A 300 14.95 -14.38 -9.25
C GLU A 300 13.82 -13.57 -9.90
N TRP A 301 13.91 -12.23 -9.96
CA TRP A 301 12.95 -11.35 -10.63
C TRP A 301 13.28 -11.12 -12.13
N LEU A 302 14.49 -11.39 -12.56
CA LEU A 302 14.96 -11.28 -13.94
C LEU A 302 14.86 -12.61 -14.69
#